data_26a41c5214994b21d58418314884c74e
#
_entry.id   26a41c5214994b21d58418314884c74e
#
_cell.length_a   1.000
_cell.length_b   1.000
_cell.length_c   1.000
_cell.angle_alpha   90.00
_cell.angle_beta   90.00
_cell.angle_gamma   90.00
#
_symmetry.space_group_name_H-M   'P 1'
#
loop_
_entity.id
_entity.type
_entity.pdbx_description
1 polymer ?
#
loop_
_entity_poly.entity_id
_entity_poly.type
_entity_poly.pdbx_seq_one_letter_code
_entity_poly.pdbx_strand_id
1 'polypeptide(L)'
;PQKEFEKEIVAKPVQEVVDSAGGTHKVETESMEHRKGFQPRGKTLGGSSSINAMLYVRGHKWDYDHWSELGNRGWSYDEVLPYFKRAEHNEVFDDHYHGQNGPLNVCKIRNQNTPTDDFVKTGSEIFGYNDDFNGENQEGIGYYQTTQKDGKRCSAAKAYLVPSLDRENLTVMTDTNVNKIIFENKKA
;
A
#
# COMPACT_ATOMS: atom_id res chain seq x y z
N PRO A 1 -2.47 30.04 -25.24
CA PRO A 1 -3.05 28.80 -24.69
C PRO A 1 -2.60 28.49 -23.27
N GLN A 2 -1.86 29.37 -22.57
CA GLN A 2 -1.31 29.13 -21.23
C GLN A 2 -2.09 29.84 -20.11
N LYS A 3 -3.21 30.49 -20.42
CA LYS A 3 -3.97 31.32 -19.46
C LYS A 3 -5.20 30.65 -18.83
N GLU A 4 -5.47 29.37 -19.07
CA GLU A 4 -6.66 28.69 -18.50
C GLU A 4 -6.37 27.87 -17.24
N PHE A 5 -5.16 27.89 -16.70
CA PHE A 5 -4.77 27.12 -15.51
C PHE A 5 -4.75 27.93 -14.20
N GLU A 6 -5.05 29.21 -14.23
CA GLU A 6 -5.21 30.01 -13.02
C GLU A 6 -6.68 29.99 -12.53
N LYS A 7 -7.23 28.82 -12.26
CA LYS A 7 -8.32 28.72 -11.29
C LYS A 7 -7.68 28.74 -9.91
N GLU A 8 -8.02 29.77 -9.16
CA GLU A 8 -7.70 29.89 -7.75
C GLU A 8 -8.07 28.57 -7.03
N ILE A 9 -7.08 27.70 -6.83
CA ILE A 9 -7.26 26.48 -6.05
C ILE A 9 -7.27 26.95 -4.61
N VAL A 10 -8.46 27.19 -4.05
CA VAL A 10 -8.64 27.33 -2.61
C VAL A 10 -8.33 25.95 -2.04
N ALA A 11 -7.05 25.74 -1.72
CA ALA A 11 -6.58 24.51 -1.14
C ALA A 11 -7.20 24.38 0.26
N LYS A 12 -8.15 23.48 0.44
CA LYS A 12 -8.43 22.95 1.78
C LYS A 12 -7.12 22.45 2.37
N PRO A 13 -6.85 22.62 3.68
CA PRO A 13 -5.66 22.07 4.28
C PRO A 13 -5.51 20.60 3.87
N VAL A 14 -4.38 20.21 3.31
CA VAL A 14 -4.15 18.84 2.81
C VAL A 14 -4.41 17.82 3.90
N GLN A 15 -4.14 18.17 5.15
CA GLN A 15 -4.41 17.32 6.32
C GLN A 15 -5.91 17.03 6.47
N GLU A 16 -6.79 18.00 6.24
CA GLU A 16 -8.25 17.80 6.30
C GLU A 16 -8.73 16.84 5.20
N VAL A 17 -8.15 16.93 3.99
CA VAL A 17 -8.47 16.03 2.88
C VAL A 17 -7.95 14.61 3.14
N VAL A 18 -6.77 14.48 3.75
CA VAL A 18 -6.18 13.17 4.12
C VAL A 18 -6.99 12.47 5.22
N ASP A 19 -7.54 13.22 6.16
CA ASP A 19 -8.31 12.67 7.29
C ASP A 19 -9.79 12.45 6.94
N SER A 20 -10.29 13.03 5.84
CA SER A 20 -11.66 12.79 5.38
C SER A 20 -11.82 11.38 4.82
N ALA A 21 -12.97 10.76 5.08
CA ALA A 21 -13.33 9.49 4.44
C ALA A 21 -13.46 9.71 2.93
N GLY A 22 -12.55 9.12 2.17
CA GLY A 22 -12.53 9.25 0.72
C GLY A 22 -13.66 8.47 0.06
N GLY A 23 -14.16 9.00 -1.04
CA GLY A 23 -15.05 8.26 -1.92
C GLY A 23 -14.34 7.13 -2.66
N THR A 24 -15.12 6.28 -3.30
CA THR A 24 -14.60 5.23 -4.19
C THR A 24 -15.00 5.49 -5.62
N HIS A 25 -14.09 5.22 -6.56
CA HIS A 25 -14.46 5.01 -7.96
C HIS A 25 -15.06 3.61 -8.10
N LYS A 26 -16.25 3.53 -8.67
CA LYS A 26 -16.81 2.25 -9.12
C LYS A 26 -16.19 1.92 -10.47
N VAL A 27 -15.33 0.90 -10.51
CA VAL A 27 -14.78 0.36 -11.73
C VAL A 27 -15.37 -1.04 -11.91
N GLU A 28 -16.03 -1.28 -13.02
CA GLU A 28 -16.51 -2.61 -13.41
C GLU A 28 -15.61 -3.14 -14.51
N THR A 29 -15.33 -4.44 -14.49
CA THR A 29 -14.64 -5.12 -15.59
C THR A 29 -15.55 -5.27 -16.80
N GLU A 30 -14.96 -5.54 -17.96
CA GLU A 30 -15.73 -6.10 -19.07
C GLU A 30 -16.40 -7.41 -18.64
N SER A 31 -17.47 -7.79 -19.34
CA SER A 31 -18.19 -9.01 -19.01
C SER A 31 -17.33 -10.23 -19.30
N MET A 32 -17.08 -11.04 -18.28
CA MET A 32 -16.42 -12.34 -18.37
C MET A 32 -17.44 -13.42 -18.03
N GLU A 33 -17.80 -14.26 -19.00
CA GLU A 33 -18.80 -15.33 -18.82
C GLU A 33 -20.09 -14.85 -18.13
N HIS A 34 -20.66 -13.73 -18.62
CA HIS A 34 -21.87 -13.09 -18.09
C HIS A 34 -21.74 -12.48 -16.69
N ARG A 35 -20.53 -12.35 -16.14
CA ARG A 35 -20.27 -11.69 -14.85
C ARG A 35 -19.39 -10.47 -15.04
N LYS A 36 -19.63 -9.44 -14.25
CA LYS A 36 -18.78 -8.27 -14.14
C LYS A 36 -18.12 -8.26 -12.75
N GLY A 37 -16.82 -8.05 -12.71
CA GLY A 37 -16.09 -7.85 -11.46
C GLY A 37 -16.21 -6.40 -11.00
N PHE A 38 -16.52 -6.18 -9.73
CA PHE A 38 -16.46 -4.87 -9.11
C PHE A 38 -15.04 -4.63 -8.59
N GLN A 39 -14.37 -3.59 -9.10
CA GLN A 39 -12.98 -3.24 -8.76
C GLN A 39 -12.93 -1.80 -8.20
N PRO A 40 -13.23 -1.62 -6.91
CA PRO A 40 -13.22 -0.28 -6.31
C PRO A 40 -11.81 0.29 -6.25
N ARG A 41 -11.70 1.60 -6.47
CA ARG A 41 -10.46 2.38 -6.29
C ARG A 41 -10.73 3.58 -5.39
N GLY A 42 -9.79 3.91 -4.52
CA GLY A 42 -9.88 5.09 -3.67
C GLY A 42 -9.81 6.37 -4.49
N LYS A 43 -10.80 7.26 -4.28
CA LYS A 43 -10.87 8.60 -4.88
C LYS A 43 -10.58 9.65 -3.81
N THR A 44 -9.35 9.66 -3.33
CA THR A 44 -8.88 10.55 -2.26
C THR A 44 -7.36 10.61 -2.25
N LEU A 45 -6.77 11.53 -1.52
CA LEU A 45 -5.33 11.51 -1.27
C LEU A 45 -4.93 10.21 -0.58
N GLY A 46 -3.85 9.58 -1.05
CA GLY A 46 -3.45 8.23 -0.66
C GLY A 46 -4.11 7.11 -1.47
N GLY A 47 -5.09 7.44 -2.35
CA GLY A 47 -5.73 6.48 -3.23
C GLY A 47 -6.33 5.30 -2.47
N SER A 48 -6.15 4.07 -2.99
CA SER A 48 -6.70 2.86 -2.37
C SER A 48 -6.12 2.52 -1.00
N SER A 49 -4.96 3.07 -0.61
CA SER A 49 -4.42 2.90 0.73
C SER A 49 -5.28 3.58 1.81
N SER A 50 -6.12 4.54 1.42
CA SER A 50 -7.04 5.23 2.32
C SER A 50 -8.35 4.47 2.56
N ILE A 51 -8.64 3.42 1.78
CA ILE A 51 -9.89 2.63 1.87
C ILE A 51 -9.68 1.12 1.98
N ASN A 52 -8.44 0.61 1.85
CA ASN A 52 -8.14 -0.82 1.91
C ASN A 52 -8.29 -1.40 3.34
N ALA A 53 -8.15 -2.71 3.49
CA ALA A 53 -8.18 -3.40 4.78
C ALA A 53 -6.90 -3.24 5.61
N MET A 54 -5.92 -2.47 5.15
CA MET A 54 -4.63 -2.20 5.80
C MET A 54 -3.72 -3.43 6.00
N LEU A 55 -4.04 -4.58 5.45
CA LEU A 55 -3.19 -5.75 5.58
C LEU A 55 -1.86 -5.51 4.88
N TYR A 56 -0.76 -5.81 5.58
CA TYR A 56 0.59 -5.65 5.07
C TYR A 56 1.20 -7.01 4.76
N VAL A 57 1.19 -7.36 3.48
CA VAL A 57 1.76 -8.61 2.96
C VAL A 57 2.47 -8.31 1.66
N ARG A 58 3.69 -8.83 1.53
CA ARG A 58 4.47 -8.80 0.29
C ARG A 58 4.12 -10.02 -0.57
N GLY A 59 4.45 -9.96 -1.85
CA GLY A 59 4.43 -11.15 -2.71
C GLY A 59 5.38 -12.24 -2.20
N HIS A 60 5.14 -13.48 -2.59
CA HIS A 60 6.02 -14.58 -2.27
C HIS A 60 7.38 -14.39 -2.98
N LYS A 61 8.45 -14.85 -2.37
CA LYS A 61 9.81 -14.78 -2.95
C LYS A 61 9.85 -15.30 -4.38
N TRP A 62 9.17 -16.41 -4.63
CA TRP A 62 9.07 -17.02 -5.95
C TRP A 62 8.48 -16.09 -7.01
N ASP A 63 7.53 -15.22 -6.69
CA ASP A 63 6.91 -14.30 -7.67
C ASP A 63 7.96 -13.35 -8.27
N TYR A 64 8.82 -12.79 -7.41
CA TYR A 64 9.87 -11.85 -7.84
C TYR A 64 11.00 -12.57 -8.58
N ASP A 65 11.43 -13.73 -8.06
CA ASP A 65 12.46 -14.53 -8.71
C ASP A 65 12.00 -14.97 -10.10
N HIS A 66 10.73 -15.36 -10.24
CA HIS A 66 10.14 -15.70 -11.53
C HIS A 66 10.08 -14.48 -12.48
N TRP A 67 9.76 -13.28 -11.98
CA TRP A 67 9.84 -12.09 -12.82
C TRP A 67 11.25 -11.84 -13.35
N SER A 68 12.27 -12.05 -12.53
CA SER A 68 13.67 -11.96 -12.95
C SER A 68 14.00 -13.00 -14.02
N GLU A 69 13.56 -14.24 -13.86
CA GLU A 69 13.73 -15.32 -14.85
C GLU A 69 13.09 -14.99 -16.19
N LEU A 70 11.95 -14.31 -16.19
CA LEU A 70 11.29 -13.81 -17.40
C LEU A 70 12.02 -12.65 -18.09
N GLY A 71 13.20 -12.27 -17.59
CA GLY A 71 14.07 -11.25 -18.17
C GLY A 71 13.99 -9.86 -17.54
N ASN A 72 13.22 -9.69 -16.46
CA ASN A 72 13.14 -8.43 -15.73
C ASN A 72 14.29 -8.32 -14.73
N ARG A 73 15.45 -7.95 -15.20
CA ARG A 73 16.66 -7.79 -14.38
C ARG A 73 16.44 -6.74 -13.30
N GLY A 74 16.89 -6.99 -12.09
CA GLY A 74 16.68 -6.10 -10.93
C GLY A 74 15.36 -6.36 -10.18
N TRP A 75 14.66 -7.44 -10.50
CA TRP A 75 13.37 -7.79 -9.90
C TRP A 75 13.38 -9.10 -9.12
N SER A 76 14.52 -9.77 -8.92
CA SER A 76 14.59 -10.91 -7.99
C SER A 76 14.26 -10.47 -6.57
N TYR A 77 13.85 -11.41 -5.72
CA TYR A 77 13.48 -11.09 -4.34
C TYR A 77 14.59 -10.35 -3.58
N ASP A 78 15.82 -10.81 -3.71
CA ASP A 78 16.95 -10.19 -3.02
C ASP A 78 17.25 -8.76 -3.55
N GLU A 79 16.96 -8.50 -4.83
CA GLU A 79 17.12 -7.17 -5.43
C GLU A 79 16.00 -6.20 -5.02
N VAL A 80 14.77 -6.69 -4.79
CA VAL A 80 13.64 -5.83 -4.39
C VAL A 80 13.52 -5.68 -2.87
N LEU A 81 14.04 -6.60 -2.07
CA LEU A 81 13.98 -6.57 -0.61
C LEU A 81 14.48 -5.24 0.01
N PRO A 82 15.60 -4.64 -0.45
CA PRO A 82 16.04 -3.33 0.07
C PRO A 82 15.01 -2.22 -0.11
N TYR A 83 14.18 -2.28 -1.13
CA TYR A 83 13.12 -1.29 -1.38
C TYR A 83 11.93 -1.49 -0.44
N PHE A 84 11.55 -2.73 -0.14
CA PHE A 84 10.56 -3.02 0.90
C PHE A 84 11.02 -2.51 2.26
N LYS A 85 12.26 -2.82 2.64
CA LYS A 85 12.85 -2.33 3.90
C LYS A 85 12.92 -0.81 3.96
N ARG A 86 13.26 -0.14 2.86
CA ARG A 86 13.32 1.33 2.79
C ARG A 86 11.94 1.98 2.97
N ALA A 87 10.87 1.31 2.55
CA ALA A 87 9.51 1.80 2.70
C ALA A 87 8.93 1.58 4.11
N GLU A 88 9.39 0.55 4.81
CA GLU A 88 8.79 0.02 6.02
C GLU A 88 9.39 0.61 7.30
N HIS A 89 8.52 0.89 8.27
CA HIS A 89 8.86 1.02 9.69
C HIS A 89 8.07 -0.04 10.46
N ASN A 90 8.72 -1.17 10.77
CA ASN A 90 8.09 -2.27 11.47
C ASN A 90 8.24 -2.11 12.98
N GLU A 91 7.12 -2.06 13.72
CA GLU A 91 7.13 -1.92 15.19
C GLU A 91 7.48 -3.23 15.91
N VAL A 92 7.57 -4.36 15.19
CA VAL A 92 7.63 -5.69 15.81
C VAL A 92 8.92 -6.42 15.48
N PHE A 93 9.25 -6.46 14.18
CA PHE A 93 10.39 -7.23 13.68
C PHE A 93 11.53 -6.29 13.29
N ASP A 94 12.75 -6.63 13.74
CA ASP A 94 14.00 -5.95 13.41
C ASP A 94 15.02 -7.00 12.98
N ASP A 95 14.90 -7.46 11.75
CA ASP A 95 15.71 -8.55 11.21
C ASP A 95 16.14 -8.29 9.77
N HIS A 96 16.64 -9.35 9.11
CA HIS A 96 17.07 -9.26 7.71
C HIS A 96 15.95 -8.82 6.76
N TYR A 97 14.71 -9.19 7.04
CA TYR A 97 13.57 -8.98 6.14
C TYR A 97 12.85 -7.65 6.36
N HIS A 98 13.02 -7.01 7.50
CA HIS A 98 12.23 -5.86 7.92
C HIS A 98 13.02 -4.55 7.98
N GLY A 99 12.30 -3.44 7.76
CA GLY A 99 12.82 -2.08 7.81
C GLY A 99 12.35 -1.34 9.05
N GLN A 100 13.24 -0.50 9.63
CA GLN A 100 12.97 0.25 10.86
C GLN A 100 12.80 1.76 10.63
N ASN A 101 13.20 2.27 9.46
CA ASN A 101 13.33 3.70 9.23
C ASN A 101 12.49 4.22 8.06
N GLY A 102 11.62 3.39 7.52
CA GLY A 102 10.75 3.79 6.42
C GLY A 102 9.56 4.63 6.89
N PRO A 103 8.90 5.31 5.98
CA PRO A 103 7.75 6.17 6.31
C PRO A 103 6.45 5.39 6.56
N LEU A 104 6.31 4.18 6.03
CA LEU A 104 5.10 3.36 6.17
C LEU A 104 5.15 2.55 7.46
N ASN A 105 4.34 2.93 8.43
CA ASN A 105 4.27 2.22 9.71
C ASN A 105 3.53 0.89 9.59
N VAL A 106 4.13 -0.16 10.12
CA VAL A 106 3.61 -1.53 10.14
C VAL A 106 3.61 -2.04 11.57
N CYS A 107 2.47 -2.53 12.04
CA CYS A 107 2.31 -3.01 13.41
C CYS A 107 1.44 -4.27 13.49
N LYS A 108 1.42 -4.94 14.63
CA LYS A 108 0.46 -6.02 14.90
C LYS A 108 -0.98 -5.49 14.92
N ILE A 109 -1.92 -6.33 14.49
CA ILE A 109 -3.34 -6.04 14.65
C ILE A 109 -3.68 -5.91 16.13
N ARG A 110 -4.38 -4.82 16.52
CA ARG A 110 -4.67 -4.53 17.94
C ARG A 110 -5.96 -5.17 18.43
N ASN A 111 -6.93 -5.36 17.52
CA ASN A 111 -8.24 -5.92 17.86
C ASN A 111 -8.33 -7.33 17.32
N GLN A 112 -8.16 -8.31 18.19
CA GLN A 112 -8.42 -9.71 17.93
C GLN A 112 -9.79 -10.07 18.49
N ASN A 113 -10.41 -11.10 17.94
CA ASN A 113 -11.71 -11.60 18.40
C ASN A 113 -11.67 -13.12 18.48
N THR A 114 -12.46 -13.70 19.37
CA THR A 114 -12.49 -15.12 19.67
C THR A 114 -12.62 -16.02 18.43
N PRO A 115 -13.52 -15.76 17.45
CA PRO A 115 -13.62 -16.59 16.25
C PRO A 115 -12.33 -16.61 15.43
N THR A 116 -11.62 -15.47 15.34
CA THR A 116 -10.33 -15.42 14.63
C THR A 116 -9.24 -16.16 15.40
N ASP A 117 -9.24 -16.04 16.73
CA ASP A 117 -8.27 -16.73 17.59
C ASP A 117 -8.46 -18.25 17.49
N ASP A 118 -9.72 -18.73 17.53
CA ASP A 118 -10.06 -20.14 17.38
C ASP A 118 -9.66 -20.68 15.98
N PHE A 119 -9.89 -19.88 14.94
CA PHE A 119 -9.48 -20.23 13.57
C PHE A 119 -7.95 -20.34 13.45
N VAL A 120 -7.20 -19.35 13.95
CA VAL A 120 -5.74 -19.36 13.91
C VAL A 120 -5.20 -20.53 14.71
N LYS A 121 -5.72 -20.77 15.93
CA LYS A 121 -5.31 -21.89 16.78
C LYS A 121 -5.53 -23.23 16.08
N THR A 122 -6.74 -23.48 15.61
CA THR A 122 -7.07 -24.77 14.96
C THR A 122 -6.29 -24.96 13.67
N GLY A 123 -6.18 -23.91 12.85
CA GLY A 123 -5.44 -24.00 11.60
C GLY A 123 -3.93 -24.18 11.81
N SER A 124 -3.37 -23.61 12.86
CA SER A 124 -1.94 -23.74 13.15
C SER A 124 -1.55 -25.17 13.56
N GLU A 125 -2.47 -25.99 14.08
CA GLU A 125 -2.25 -27.41 14.37
C GLU A 125 -2.04 -28.23 13.08
N ILE A 126 -2.58 -27.73 11.94
CA ILE A 126 -2.53 -28.43 10.64
C ILE A 126 -1.40 -27.87 9.76
N PHE A 127 -1.28 -26.55 9.68
CA PHE A 127 -0.41 -25.86 8.73
C PHE A 127 0.82 -25.20 9.36
N GLY A 128 0.95 -25.24 10.68
CA GLY A 128 1.96 -24.53 11.42
C GLY A 128 1.58 -23.08 11.69
N TYR A 129 2.04 -22.55 12.83
CA TYR A 129 1.86 -21.13 13.16
C TYR A 129 2.95 -20.29 12.50
N ASN A 130 2.54 -19.18 11.91
CA ASN A 130 3.45 -18.16 11.37
C ASN A 130 3.00 -16.76 11.80
N ASP A 131 3.85 -16.03 12.48
CA ASP A 131 3.59 -14.67 12.93
C ASP A 131 4.22 -13.60 12.01
N ASP A 132 4.95 -14.06 10.96
CA ASP A 132 5.61 -13.20 10.00
C ASP A 132 5.53 -13.73 8.56
N PHE A 133 4.50 -13.30 7.83
CA PHE A 133 4.33 -13.65 6.41
C PHE A 133 5.28 -12.90 5.46
N ASN A 134 6.09 -11.98 5.97
CA ASN A 134 7.06 -11.21 5.19
C ASN A 134 8.52 -11.60 5.49
N GLY A 135 8.73 -12.56 6.37
CA GLY A 135 10.03 -13.08 6.79
C GLY A 135 10.56 -14.19 5.90
N GLU A 136 11.42 -15.02 6.49
CA GLU A 136 12.08 -16.14 5.81
C GLU A 136 11.08 -17.20 5.33
N ASN A 137 10.12 -17.55 6.18
CA ASN A 137 9.05 -18.49 5.88
C ASN A 137 7.73 -17.74 5.69
N GLN A 138 7.14 -17.88 4.52
CA GLN A 138 5.88 -17.24 4.17
C GLN A 138 4.66 -18.19 4.25
N GLU A 139 4.87 -19.43 4.66
CA GLU A 139 3.81 -20.43 4.80
C GLU A 139 3.30 -20.53 6.24
N GLY A 140 2.06 -20.98 6.41
CA GLY A 140 1.45 -21.20 7.71
C GLY A 140 0.18 -20.40 7.94
N ILE A 141 -0.26 -20.37 9.19
CA ILE A 141 -1.43 -19.60 9.65
C ILE A 141 -1.02 -18.68 10.79
N GLY A 142 -1.51 -17.43 10.74
CA GLY A 142 -1.22 -16.41 11.74
C GLY A 142 -2.01 -15.14 11.52
N TYR A 143 -1.65 -14.10 12.25
CA TYR A 143 -2.26 -12.79 12.12
C TYR A 143 -1.43 -11.91 11.21
N TYR A 144 -2.08 -11.26 10.26
CA TYR A 144 -1.41 -10.26 9.43
C TYR A 144 -0.99 -9.04 10.25
N GLN A 145 0.16 -8.47 9.90
CA GLN A 145 0.48 -7.11 10.28
C GLN A 145 -0.38 -6.11 9.50
N THR A 146 -0.49 -4.89 10.03
CA THR A 146 -1.32 -3.85 9.43
C THR A 146 -0.57 -2.53 9.27
N THR A 147 -0.93 -1.77 8.23
CA THR A 147 -0.43 -0.40 8.01
C THR A 147 -1.18 0.59 8.90
N GLN A 148 -0.89 0.54 10.19
CA GLN A 148 -1.46 1.42 11.22
C GLN A 148 -0.36 2.07 12.05
N LYS A 149 -0.63 3.27 12.56
CA LYS A 149 0.20 3.97 13.55
C LYS A 149 -0.73 4.58 14.60
N ASP A 150 -0.41 4.36 15.88
CA ASP A 150 -1.20 4.88 17.01
C ASP A 150 -2.71 4.57 16.92
N GLY A 151 -3.06 3.36 16.44
CA GLY A 151 -4.44 2.92 16.27
C GLY A 151 -5.19 3.56 15.09
N LYS A 152 -4.49 4.33 14.23
CA LYS A 152 -5.06 4.98 13.06
C LYS A 152 -4.43 4.42 11.79
N ARG A 153 -5.17 4.47 10.67
CA ARG A 153 -4.66 4.12 9.34
C ARG A 153 -3.42 4.93 8.98
N CYS A 154 -2.35 4.26 8.56
CA CYS A 154 -1.18 4.85 7.95
C CYS A 154 -1.29 4.71 6.43
N SER A 155 -2.09 5.60 5.78
CA SER A 155 -2.22 5.60 4.32
C SER A 155 -0.93 6.10 3.66
N ALA A 156 -0.80 5.87 2.34
CA ALA A 156 0.32 6.44 1.57
C ALA A 156 0.37 7.98 1.67
N ALA A 157 -0.78 8.65 1.76
CA ALA A 157 -0.79 10.09 2.00
C ALA A 157 -0.19 10.46 3.36
N LYS A 158 -0.55 9.74 4.44
CA LYS A 158 0.03 9.98 5.77
C LYS A 158 1.52 9.63 5.85
N ALA A 159 1.90 8.53 5.20
CA ALA A 159 3.28 8.04 5.24
C ALA A 159 4.24 8.90 4.39
N TYR A 160 3.84 9.33 3.21
CA TYR A 160 4.75 9.93 2.22
C TYR A 160 4.41 11.37 1.88
N LEU A 161 3.12 11.69 1.67
CA LEU A 161 2.72 13.01 1.22
C LEU A 161 2.81 14.05 2.34
N VAL A 162 2.14 13.80 3.48
CA VAL A 162 2.09 14.75 4.60
C VAL A 162 3.48 15.18 5.06
N PRO A 163 4.47 14.30 5.27
CA PRO A 163 5.82 14.70 5.67
C PRO A 163 6.61 15.46 4.60
N SER A 164 6.08 15.53 3.37
CA SER A 164 6.76 16.14 2.24
C SER A 164 6.12 17.45 1.77
N LEU A 165 5.04 17.90 2.41
CA LEU A 165 4.26 19.07 1.97
C LEU A 165 5.06 20.37 1.96
N ASP A 166 6.07 20.49 2.82
CA ASP A 166 6.90 21.70 2.92
C ASP A 166 8.00 21.76 1.84
N ARG A 167 8.05 20.78 0.93
CA ARG A 167 9.03 20.81 -0.16
C ARG A 167 8.61 21.80 -1.24
N GLU A 168 9.47 22.76 -1.56
CA GLU A 168 9.23 23.76 -2.60
C GLU A 168 9.00 23.17 -4.01
N ASN A 169 9.55 21.99 -4.27
CA ASN A 169 9.41 21.27 -5.55
C ASN A 169 8.21 20.31 -5.59
N LEU A 170 7.32 20.34 -4.60
CA LEU A 170 6.12 19.50 -4.55
C LEU A 170 4.87 20.35 -4.70
N THR A 171 4.08 20.04 -5.73
CA THR A 171 2.74 20.62 -5.91
C THR A 171 1.70 19.51 -5.84
N VAL A 172 0.69 19.68 -4.98
CA VAL A 172 -0.42 18.73 -4.84
C VAL A 172 -1.66 19.33 -5.52
N MET A 173 -2.13 18.65 -6.55
CA MET A 173 -3.34 19.04 -7.28
C MET A 173 -4.45 18.05 -6.97
N THR A 174 -5.50 18.51 -6.29
CA THR A 174 -6.74 17.75 -6.05
C THR A 174 -7.76 18.04 -7.16
N ASP A 175 -8.84 17.25 -7.20
CA ASP A 175 -9.90 17.36 -8.21
C ASP A 175 -9.40 17.34 -9.66
N THR A 176 -8.25 16.68 -9.87
CA THR A 176 -7.56 16.61 -11.15
C THR A 176 -7.55 15.17 -11.65
N ASN A 177 -8.10 14.96 -12.84
CA ASN A 177 -8.07 13.66 -13.51
C ASN A 177 -6.87 13.55 -14.44
N VAL A 178 -6.01 12.55 -14.21
CA VAL A 178 -4.88 12.27 -15.10
C VAL A 178 -5.36 11.38 -16.25
N ASN A 179 -5.38 11.94 -17.46
CA ASN A 179 -5.83 11.21 -18.64
C ASN A 179 -4.74 10.32 -19.24
N LYS A 180 -3.50 10.81 -19.29
CA LYS A 180 -2.35 10.08 -19.84
C LYS A 180 -1.03 10.70 -19.39
N ILE A 181 0.03 9.89 -19.43
CA ILE A 181 1.42 10.35 -19.34
C ILE A 181 1.92 10.61 -20.77
N ILE A 182 2.48 11.79 -21.01
CA ILE A 182 3.04 12.16 -22.31
C ILE A 182 4.54 11.88 -22.26
N PHE A 183 5.01 11.12 -23.24
CA PHE A 183 6.44 10.83 -23.40
C PHE A 183 6.98 11.56 -24.61
N GLU A 184 8.01 12.38 -24.39
CA GLU A 184 8.80 13.01 -25.44
C GLU A 184 10.27 12.57 -25.31
N ASN A 185 10.85 12.02 -26.37
CA ASN A 185 12.24 11.53 -26.37
C ASN A 185 12.56 10.58 -25.20
N LYS A 186 11.64 9.66 -24.86
CA LYS A 186 11.74 8.70 -23.73
C LYS A 186 11.74 9.35 -22.33
N LYS A 187 11.32 10.59 -22.18
CA LYS A 187 11.11 11.28 -20.91
C LYS A 187 9.63 11.60 -20.74
N ALA A 188 9.12 11.41 -19.50
CA ALA A 188 7.77 11.79 -19.11
C ALA A 188 7.73 13.29 -18.73
#